data_38fc0032d5e0821b9f685dacf20c24f8
#
_entry.id   38fc0032d5e0821b9f685dacf20c24f8
#
_cell.length_a   1.000
_cell.length_b   1.000
_cell.length_c   1.000
_cell.angle_alpha   90.00
_cell.angle_beta   90.00
_cell.angle_gamma   90.00
#
_symmetry.space_group_name_H-M   'P 1'
#
loop_
_entity.id
_entity.type
_entity.pdbx_description
1 polymer ?
#
loop_
_entity_poly.entity_id
_entity_poly.type
_entity_poly.pdbx_seq_one_letter_code
_entity_poly.pdbx_strand_id
1 'polypeptide(L)'
;EEGIQIAIMKFAEAGRVNHDLVQIIRANVREPNQVVGDFYSLAACNDVGHRRLIEMMQEIGLSSLDDLGEFIFLRTRAATLDRIAALPKGAWSNELLTDGYDQPVRLAATVEIADGAVNVDFTGSDPVSRWGINVPIIYTKAYACYALKCVVAPDIPNNWASLDLFTISSPVNILNAERPAPVSVRHVIGH
;
A
#
# COMPACT_ATOMS: atom_id res chain seq x y z
N GLU A 1 10.53 11.78 -13.92
CA GLU A 1 10.23 11.52 -12.51
C GLU A 1 9.78 12.80 -11.86
N GLU A 2 8.63 12.74 -11.24
CA GLU A 2 8.03 13.87 -10.57
C GLU A 2 8.28 13.71 -9.10
N GLY A 3 9.10 14.57 -8.53
CA GLY A 3 9.59 14.44 -7.17
C GLY A 3 9.39 15.69 -6.33
N ILE A 4 8.19 16.28 -6.32
CA ILE A 4 7.91 17.35 -5.37
C ILE A 4 7.67 16.72 -4.01
N GLN A 5 8.46 17.12 -3.03
CA GLN A 5 8.17 16.84 -1.62
C GLN A 5 7.40 18.00 -1.02
N ILE A 6 6.14 17.76 -0.71
CA ILE A 6 5.29 18.71 0.00
C ILE A 6 5.14 18.20 1.43
N ALA A 7 5.41 19.04 2.41
CA ALA A 7 5.12 18.73 3.82
C ALA A 7 3.62 18.47 4.00
N ILE A 8 3.25 17.76 5.07
CA ILE A 8 1.83 17.52 5.38
C ILE A 8 1.16 18.88 5.61
N MET A 9 0.26 19.22 4.68
CA MET A 9 -0.51 20.46 4.72
C MET A 9 -1.86 20.26 4.04
N LYS A 10 -2.82 21.11 4.38
CA LYS A 10 -4.16 21.06 3.81
C LYS A 10 -4.15 21.58 2.37
N PHE A 11 -4.62 20.78 1.43
CA PHE A 11 -4.91 21.22 0.06
C PHE A 11 -6.16 22.11 0.01
N ALA A 12 -7.18 21.76 0.79
CA ALA A 12 -8.37 22.56 0.95
C ALA A 12 -8.83 22.58 2.41
N GLU A 13 -9.46 23.67 2.83
CA GLU A 13 -10.05 23.83 4.15
C GLU A 13 -11.39 24.54 4.05
N ALA A 14 -12.44 23.96 4.63
CA ALA A 14 -13.81 24.49 4.58
C ALA A 14 -14.27 24.86 3.15
N GLY A 15 -13.98 23.99 2.17
CA GLY A 15 -14.31 24.18 0.76
C GLY A 15 -13.42 25.18 0.00
N ARG A 16 -12.41 25.76 0.64
CA ARG A 16 -11.48 26.73 0.01
C ARG A 16 -10.15 26.05 -0.29
N VAL A 17 -9.76 26.05 -1.57
CA VAL A 17 -8.49 25.47 -2.02
C VAL A 17 -7.33 26.41 -1.67
N ASN A 18 -6.21 25.83 -1.26
CA ASN A 18 -4.95 26.54 -1.05
C ASN A 18 -4.30 26.87 -2.41
N HIS A 19 -4.54 28.07 -2.90
CA HIS A 19 -4.04 28.51 -4.21
C HIS A 19 -2.50 28.63 -4.26
N ASP A 20 -1.84 28.94 -3.15
CA ASP A 20 -0.37 29.02 -3.12
C ASP A 20 0.23 27.63 -3.33
N LEU A 21 -0.35 26.60 -2.72
CA LEU A 21 0.06 25.21 -2.95
C LEU A 21 -0.15 24.80 -4.41
N VAL A 22 -1.27 25.18 -5.01
CA VAL A 22 -1.53 24.93 -6.44
C VAL A 22 -0.47 25.58 -7.34
N GLN A 23 -0.04 26.83 -7.03
CA GLN A 23 1.01 27.51 -7.79
C GLN A 23 2.37 26.82 -7.61
N ILE A 24 2.71 26.37 -6.40
CA ILE A 24 3.94 25.60 -6.15
C ILE A 24 3.94 24.32 -6.98
N ILE A 25 2.83 23.57 -6.98
CA ILE A 25 2.71 22.34 -7.79
C ILE A 25 2.89 22.67 -9.27
N ARG A 26 2.18 23.67 -9.80
CA ARG A 26 2.28 24.08 -11.22
C ARG A 26 3.71 24.41 -11.65
N ALA A 27 4.46 25.09 -10.79
CA ALA A 27 5.82 25.52 -11.09
C ALA A 27 6.85 24.37 -11.11
N ASN A 28 6.51 23.21 -10.54
CA ASN A 28 7.46 22.12 -10.29
C ASN A 28 7.14 20.81 -11.03
N VAL A 29 6.09 20.76 -11.84
CA VAL A 29 5.72 19.56 -12.60
C VAL A 29 5.82 19.80 -14.10
N ARG A 30 6.05 18.74 -14.88
CA ARG A 30 6.15 18.80 -16.34
C ARG A 30 4.78 18.98 -17.01
N GLU A 31 3.73 18.39 -16.44
CA GLU A 31 2.36 18.42 -16.96
C GLU A 31 1.42 19.11 -15.94
N PRO A 32 1.54 20.45 -15.78
CA PRO A 32 0.86 21.15 -14.69
C PRO A 32 -0.66 21.08 -14.75
N ASN A 33 -1.26 21.03 -15.92
CA ASN A 33 -2.71 20.95 -16.06
C ASN A 33 -3.25 19.59 -15.62
N GLN A 34 -2.57 18.51 -16.00
CA GLN A 34 -2.94 17.16 -15.59
C GLN A 34 -2.77 16.99 -14.09
N VAL A 35 -1.57 17.29 -13.56
CA VAL A 35 -1.27 17.08 -12.13
C VAL A 35 -2.18 17.91 -11.23
N VAL A 36 -2.42 19.18 -11.56
CA VAL A 36 -3.36 20.01 -10.79
C VAL A 36 -4.80 19.50 -10.93
N GLY A 37 -5.18 19.02 -12.13
CA GLY A 37 -6.47 18.35 -12.35
C GLY A 37 -6.66 17.15 -11.44
N ASP A 38 -5.62 16.32 -11.25
CA ASP A 38 -5.65 15.16 -10.35
C ASP A 38 -5.87 15.58 -8.89
N PHE A 39 -5.20 16.65 -8.41
CA PHE A 39 -5.44 17.18 -7.08
C PHE A 39 -6.88 17.66 -6.86
N TYR A 40 -7.46 18.35 -7.84
CA TYR A 40 -8.87 18.75 -7.76
C TYR A 40 -9.81 17.53 -7.80
N SER A 41 -9.49 16.52 -8.59
CA SER A 41 -10.25 15.27 -8.65
C SER A 41 -10.23 14.52 -7.31
N LEU A 42 -9.07 14.47 -6.64
CA LEU A 42 -8.95 13.90 -5.30
C LEU A 42 -9.77 14.69 -4.26
N ALA A 43 -9.75 16.02 -4.33
CA ALA A 43 -10.56 16.86 -3.45
C ALA A 43 -12.08 16.63 -3.68
N ALA A 44 -12.51 16.55 -4.94
CA ALA A 44 -13.91 16.25 -5.30
C ALA A 44 -14.30 14.84 -4.83
N CYS A 45 -13.43 13.85 -4.97
CA CYS A 45 -13.64 12.49 -4.46
C CYS A 45 -13.86 12.48 -2.94
N ASN A 46 -13.03 13.20 -2.19
CA ASN A 46 -13.18 13.32 -0.74
C ASN A 46 -14.48 14.01 -0.33
N ASP A 47 -14.90 15.06 -1.05
CA ASP A 47 -16.17 15.76 -0.79
C ASP A 47 -17.37 14.85 -1.04
N VAL A 48 -17.37 14.10 -2.15
CA VAL A 48 -18.42 13.11 -2.45
C VAL A 48 -18.45 12.02 -1.40
N GLY A 49 -17.29 11.47 -1.04
CA GLY A 49 -17.16 10.44 -0.01
C GLY A 49 -17.69 10.90 1.34
N HIS A 50 -17.34 12.12 1.76
CA HIS A 50 -17.81 12.72 3.00
C HIS A 50 -19.36 12.84 3.01
N ARG A 51 -19.95 13.40 1.97
CA ARG A 51 -21.42 13.54 1.88
C ARG A 51 -22.12 12.19 1.94
N ARG A 52 -21.64 11.20 1.18
CA ARG A 52 -22.21 9.86 1.16
C ARG A 52 -22.09 9.15 2.51
N LEU A 53 -20.98 9.36 3.21
CA LEU A 53 -20.78 8.80 4.53
C LEU A 53 -21.77 9.39 5.54
N ILE A 54 -21.96 10.71 5.54
CA ILE A 54 -22.94 11.39 6.41
C ILE A 54 -24.38 10.96 6.09
N GLU A 55 -24.74 10.88 4.80
CA GLU A 55 -26.05 10.36 4.36
C GLU A 55 -26.29 8.94 4.90
N MET A 56 -25.32 8.04 4.74
CA MET A 56 -25.40 6.67 5.27
C MET A 56 -25.56 6.66 6.80
N MET A 57 -24.77 7.43 7.54
CA MET A 57 -24.87 7.51 8.99
C MET A 57 -26.26 7.99 9.44
N GLN A 58 -26.83 8.97 8.76
CA GLN A 58 -28.19 9.46 9.04
C GLN A 58 -29.25 8.40 8.75
N GLU A 59 -29.14 7.70 7.61
CA GLU A 59 -30.07 6.66 7.18
C GLU A 59 -30.16 5.50 8.18
N ILE A 60 -28.99 5.08 8.73
CA ILE A 60 -28.94 3.96 9.71
C ILE A 60 -28.91 4.41 11.17
N GLY A 61 -29.04 5.73 11.44
CA GLY A 61 -29.14 6.29 12.78
C GLY A 61 -27.84 6.25 13.59
N LEU A 62 -26.67 6.33 12.94
CA LEU A 62 -25.37 6.38 13.62
C LEU A 62 -24.93 7.81 13.91
N SER A 63 -24.53 8.07 15.16
CA SER A 63 -23.88 9.32 15.57
C SER A 63 -22.36 9.30 15.45
N SER A 64 -21.74 8.11 15.46
CA SER A 64 -20.31 7.85 15.26
C SER A 64 -20.12 6.55 14.50
N LEU A 65 -18.96 6.38 13.88
CA LEU A 65 -18.51 5.14 13.24
C LEU A 65 -17.62 4.28 14.14
N ASP A 66 -17.28 4.74 15.35
CA ASP A 66 -16.27 4.11 16.18
C ASP A 66 -16.68 2.68 16.59
N ASP A 67 -17.87 2.50 17.14
CA ASP A 67 -18.36 1.18 17.57
C ASP A 67 -18.52 0.21 16.39
N LEU A 68 -19.02 0.71 15.24
CA LEU A 68 -19.14 -0.08 14.03
C LEU A 68 -17.77 -0.47 13.47
N GLY A 69 -16.83 0.47 13.46
CA GLY A 69 -15.46 0.24 13.03
C GLY A 69 -14.75 -0.78 13.89
N GLU A 70 -14.85 -0.68 15.22
CA GLU A 70 -14.30 -1.65 16.16
C GLU A 70 -14.91 -3.03 15.96
N PHE A 71 -16.23 -3.13 15.82
CA PHE A 71 -16.90 -4.39 15.53
C PHE A 71 -16.38 -5.05 14.25
N ILE A 72 -16.26 -4.28 13.15
CA ILE A 72 -15.74 -4.78 11.87
C ILE A 72 -14.29 -5.27 12.03
N PHE A 73 -13.44 -4.50 12.73
CA PHE A 73 -12.04 -4.85 12.94
C PHE A 73 -11.89 -6.12 13.78
N LEU A 74 -12.62 -6.25 14.86
CA LEU A 74 -12.60 -7.45 15.71
C LEU A 74 -13.05 -8.70 14.91
N ARG A 75 -14.12 -8.59 14.14
CA ARG A 75 -14.63 -9.70 13.34
C ARG A 75 -13.69 -10.13 12.23
N THR A 76 -13.14 -9.18 11.48
CA THR A 76 -12.23 -9.48 10.39
C THR A 76 -10.88 -10.01 10.90
N ARG A 77 -10.38 -9.48 12.03
CA ARG A 77 -9.18 -10.01 12.67
C ARG A 77 -9.36 -11.44 13.12
N ALA A 78 -10.44 -11.73 13.85
CA ALA A 78 -10.74 -13.08 14.34
C ALA A 78 -10.86 -14.07 13.16
N ALA A 79 -11.63 -13.73 12.14
CA ALA A 79 -11.80 -14.57 10.95
C ALA A 79 -10.47 -14.81 10.21
N THR A 80 -9.59 -13.82 10.13
CA THR A 80 -8.27 -13.98 9.49
C THR A 80 -7.35 -14.86 10.34
N LEU A 81 -7.37 -14.72 11.68
CA LEU A 81 -6.64 -15.58 12.60
C LEU A 81 -7.06 -17.05 12.47
N ASP A 82 -8.36 -17.32 12.35
CA ASP A 82 -8.87 -18.68 12.15
C ASP A 82 -8.34 -19.29 10.83
N ARG A 83 -8.24 -18.49 9.77
CA ARG A 83 -7.65 -18.92 8.49
C ARG A 83 -6.16 -19.22 8.63
N ILE A 84 -5.40 -18.34 9.30
CA ILE A 84 -3.96 -18.55 9.53
C ILE A 84 -3.74 -19.79 10.41
N ALA A 85 -4.57 -20.02 11.44
CA ALA A 85 -4.46 -21.17 12.33
C ALA A 85 -4.67 -22.52 11.60
N ALA A 86 -5.40 -22.53 10.51
CA ALA A 86 -5.63 -23.71 9.67
C ALA A 86 -4.46 -24.02 8.71
N LEU A 87 -3.49 -23.11 8.56
CA LEU A 87 -2.34 -23.32 7.70
C LEU A 87 -1.28 -24.20 8.40
N PRO A 88 -0.48 -24.96 7.63
CA PRO A 88 0.68 -25.66 8.19
C PRO A 88 1.70 -24.66 8.71
N LYS A 89 2.17 -24.88 9.96
CA LYS A 89 3.23 -24.07 10.56
C LYS A 89 4.57 -24.45 10.00
N GLY A 90 5.47 -23.49 9.80
CA GLY A 90 6.81 -23.71 9.31
C GLY A 90 7.35 -22.52 8.54
N ALA A 91 8.50 -22.71 7.92
CA ALA A 91 9.14 -21.73 7.06
C ALA A 91 9.45 -22.37 5.70
N TRP A 92 9.17 -21.62 4.64
CA TRP A 92 9.41 -22.03 3.25
C TRP A 92 10.09 -20.90 2.52
N SER A 93 11.15 -21.24 1.80
CA SER A 93 11.89 -20.28 0.97
C SER A 93 11.76 -20.65 -0.49
N ASN A 94 11.67 -19.64 -1.33
CA ASN A 94 11.72 -19.80 -2.77
C ASN A 94 12.42 -18.60 -3.40
N GLU A 95 12.90 -18.79 -4.61
CA GLU A 95 13.49 -17.73 -5.42
C GLU A 95 12.99 -17.82 -6.86
N LEU A 96 12.95 -16.67 -7.50
CA LEU A 96 12.58 -16.56 -8.89
C LEU A 96 13.56 -15.62 -9.60
N LEU A 97 13.85 -15.91 -10.87
CA LEU A 97 14.57 -15.01 -11.76
C LEU A 97 13.56 -14.37 -12.71
N THR A 98 13.56 -13.07 -12.77
CA THR A 98 12.75 -12.29 -13.71
C THR A 98 13.66 -11.46 -14.62
N ASP A 99 13.09 -10.94 -15.71
CA ASP A 99 13.85 -10.12 -16.65
C ASP A 99 14.27 -8.79 -16.01
N GLY A 100 15.52 -8.44 -16.23
CA GLY A 100 16.08 -7.12 -15.91
C GLY A 100 16.56 -6.42 -17.18
N TYR A 101 17.17 -5.24 -17.03
CA TYR A 101 17.72 -4.50 -18.20
C TYR A 101 19.09 -5.04 -18.64
N ASP A 102 19.99 -5.28 -17.70
CA ASP A 102 21.37 -5.73 -18.00
C ASP A 102 21.53 -7.23 -17.79
N GLN A 103 20.86 -7.74 -16.79
CA GLN A 103 20.92 -9.15 -16.36
C GLN A 103 19.60 -9.52 -15.70
N PRO A 104 19.28 -10.81 -15.61
CA PRO A 104 18.15 -11.27 -14.83
C PRO A 104 18.23 -10.76 -13.37
N VAL A 105 17.08 -10.51 -12.79
CA VAL A 105 16.95 -10.06 -11.40
C VAL A 105 16.45 -11.22 -10.56
N ARG A 106 17.15 -11.53 -9.46
CA ARG A 106 16.73 -12.53 -8.50
C ARG A 106 15.87 -11.89 -7.41
N LEU A 107 14.69 -12.48 -7.23
CA LEU A 107 13.79 -12.18 -6.13
C LEU A 107 13.72 -13.41 -5.23
N ALA A 108 14.04 -13.26 -3.95
CA ALA A 108 13.99 -14.30 -2.96
C ALA A 108 12.97 -13.94 -1.89
N ALA A 109 12.23 -14.93 -1.40
CA ALA A 109 11.27 -14.76 -0.32
C ALA A 109 11.30 -15.98 0.61
N THR A 110 11.23 -15.70 1.91
CA THR A 110 10.98 -16.70 2.94
C THR A 110 9.64 -16.37 3.60
N VAL A 111 8.72 -17.31 3.58
CA VAL A 111 7.42 -17.21 4.26
C VAL A 111 7.48 -18.07 5.51
N GLU A 112 7.23 -17.47 6.67
CA GLU A 112 7.10 -18.15 7.95
C GLU A 112 5.66 -18.05 8.44
N ILE A 113 5.05 -19.20 8.74
CA ILE A 113 3.71 -19.29 9.32
C ILE A 113 3.87 -19.78 10.76
N ALA A 114 3.52 -18.90 11.69
CA ALA A 114 3.55 -19.15 13.12
C ALA A 114 2.17 -18.90 13.74
N ASP A 115 2.08 -19.02 15.08
CA ASP A 115 0.83 -18.82 15.80
C ASP A 115 0.29 -17.39 15.61
N GLY A 116 -0.77 -17.27 14.83
CA GLY A 116 -1.49 -16.02 14.63
C GLY A 116 -0.84 -15.00 13.68
N ALA A 117 0.24 -15.36 12.96
CA ALA A 117 0.91 -14.45 12.05
C ALA A 117 1.49 -15.18 10.83
N VAL A 118 1.62 -14.44 9.73
CA VAL A 118 2.39 -14.82 8.54
C VAL A 118 3.45 -13.76 8.30
N ASN A 119 4.71 -14.15 8.34
CA ASN A 119 5.84 -13.29 8.11
C ASN A 119 6.43 -13.58 6.72
N VAL A 120 6.74 -12.54 5.96
CA VAL A 120 7.45 -12.67 4.68
C VAL A 120 8.70 -11.81 4.74
N ASP A 121 9.84 -12.44 4.50
CA ASP A 121 11.13 -11.78 4.43
C ASP A 121 11.71 -11.93 3.03
N PHE A 122 12.07 -10.79 2.42
CA PHE A 122 12.69 -10.72 1.10
C PHE A 122 14.23 -10.62 1.13
N THR A 123 14.84 -11.04 2.22
CA THR A 123 16.30 -11.18 2.30
C THR A 123 16.81 -12.16 1.24
N GLY A 124 17.89 -11.79 0.54
CA GLY A 124 18.45 -12.57 -0.56
C GLY A 124 17.99 -12.12 -1.95
N SER A 125 17.05 -11.19 -2.06
CA SER A 125 16.75 -10.50 -3.32
C SER A 125 17.90 -9.60 -3.75
N ASP A 126 18.04 -9.35 -5.05
CA ASP A 126 19.15 -8.59 -5.63
C ASP A 126 19.23 -7.15 -5.09
N PRO A 127 20.42 -6.55 -5.08
CA PRO A 127 20.63 -5.17 -4.65
C PRO A 127 19.80 -4.17 -5.46
N VAL A 128 19.72 -2.94 -4.95
CA VAL A 128 19.11 -1.80 -5.65
C VAL A 128 19.69 -1.67 -7.06
N SER A 129 18.80 -1.65 -8.06
CA SER A 129 19.15 -1.47 -9.47
C SER A 129 19.45 0.00 -9.77
N ARG A 130 20.36 0.23 -10.70
CA ARG A 130 20.55 1.56 -11.31
C ARG A 130 19.40 2.00 -12.22
N TRP A 131 18.58 1.07 -12.63
CA TRP A 131 17.42 1.30 -13.50
C TRP A 131 16.15 1.57 -12.68
N GLY A 132 15.15 2.16 -13.31
CA GLY A 132 13.89 2.56 -12.69
C GLY A 132 12.94 1.42 -12.32
N ILE A 133 13.44 0.23 -12.03
CA ILE A 133 12.67 -0.98 -11.67
C ILE A 133 12.61 -1.24 -10.17
N ASN A 134 13.23 -0.39 -9.36
CA ASN A 134 13.21 -0.55 -7.90
C ASN A 134 11.82 -0.32 -7.32
N VAL A 135 11.59 -0.93 -6.17
CA VAL A 135 10.30 -0.90 -5.46
C VAL A 135 10.52 -0.36 -4.04
N PRO A 136 9.79 0.67 -3.59
CA PRO A 136 9.83 1.08 -2.20
C PRO A 136 9.05 0.08 -1.33
N ILE A 137 9.47 -0.08 -0.07
CA ILE A 137 8.93 -1.10 0.86
C ILE A 137 7.40 -1.04 0.99
N ILE A 138 6.80 0.13 0.92
CA ILE A 138 5.33 0.27 1.04
C ILE A 138 4.60 -0.41 -0.13
N TYR A 139 5.17 -0.33 -1.34
CA TYR A 139 4.62 -1.02 -2.50
C TYR A 139 4.77 -2.54 -2.37
N THR A 140 5.96 -3.01 -1.97
CA THR A 140 6.23 -4.43 -1.68
C THR A 140 5.26 -4.98 -0.63
N LYS A 141 5.06 -4.25 0.48
CA LYS A 141 4.08 -4.63 1.50
C LYS A 141 2.67 -4.75 0.92
N ALA A 142 2.23 -3.78 0.13
CA ALA A 142 0.90 -3.79 -0.45
C ALA A 142 0.65 -5.03 -1.34
N TYR A 143 1.58 -5.35 -2.23
CA TYR A 143 1.44 -6.49 -3.13
C TYR A 143 1.64 -7.84 -2.45
N ALA A 144 2.58 -7.97 -1.53
CA ALA A 144 2.75 -9.17 -0.73
C ALA A 144 1.52 -9.45 0.14
N CYS A 145 0.96 -8.43 0.81
CA CYS A 145 -0.29 -8.57 1.55
C CYS A 145 -1.46 -8.94 0.64
N TYR A 146 -1.52 -8.37 -0.57
CA TYR A 146 -2.55 -8.72 -1.55
C TYR A 146 -2.47 -10.21 -1.95
N ALA A 147 -1.28 -10.68 -2.30
CA ALA A 147 -1.06 -12.08 -2.66
C ALA A 147 -1.41 -13.04 -1.50
N LEU A 148 -0.93 -12.75 -0.30
CA LEU A 148 -1.26 -13.51 0.90
C LEU A 148 -2.77 -13.53 1.16
N LYS A 149 -3.42 -12.38 1.02
CA LYS A 149 -4.86 -12.25 1.22
C LYS A 149 -5.67 -13.09 0.25
N CYS A 150 -5.26 -13.14 -1.02
CA CYS A 150 -5.91 -13.98 -2.04
C CYS A 150 -5.83 -15.48 -1.71
N VAL A 151 -4.74 -15.92 -1.08
CA VAL A 151 -4.51 -17.34 -0.75
C VAL A 151 -5.09 -17.71 0.60
N VAL A 152 -4.84 -16.88 1.63
CA VAL A 152 -5.17 -17.21 3.02
C VAL A 152 -6.64 -16.92 3.35
N ALA A 153 -7.16 -15.78 2.90
CA ALA A 153 -8.47 -15.30 3.33
C ALA A 153 -9.18 -14.48 2.24
N PRO A 154 -9.46 -15.06 1.05
CA PRO A 154 -10.01 -14.34 -0.09
C PRO A 154 -11.42 -13.77 0.15
N ASP A 155 -12.18 -14.43 0.99
CA ASP A 155 -13.57 -14.11 1.33
C ASP A 155 -13.74 -13.11 2.50
N ILE A 156 -12.66 -12.75 3.20
CA ILE A 156 -12.69 -11.79 4.28
C ILE A 156 -12.47 -10.37 3.73
N PRO A 157 -13.32 -9.37 4.05
CA PRO A 157 -13.13 -8.00 3.59
C PRO A 157 -11.79 -7.40 4.02
N ASN A 158 -11.19 -6.60 3.12
CA ASN A 158 -9.93 -5.92 3.39
C ASN A 158 -10.15 -4.72 4.30
N ASN A 159 -9.42 -4.70 5.40
CA ASN A 159 -9.23 -3.55 6.26
C ASN A 159 -7.89 -3.69 7.01
N TRP A 160 -7.53 -2.67 7.78
CA TRP A 160 -6.29 -2.69 8.55
C TRP A 160 -6.17 -3.95 9.44
N ALA A 161 -7.21 -4.32 10.17
CA ALA A 161 -7.18 -5.44 11.13
C ALA A 161 -7.02 -6.82 10.45
N SER A 162 -7.48 -6.98 9.21
CA SER A 162 -7.29 -8.21 8.44
C SER A 162 -5.91 -8.31 7.78
N LEU A 163 -5.22 -7.17 7.56
CA LEU A 163 -3.92 -7.11 6.91
C LEU A 163 -2.74 -7.00 7.88
N ASP A 164 -2.98 -6.51 9.10
CA ASP A 164 -1.97 -6.33 10.16
C ASP A 164 -1.34 -7.67 10.65
N LEU A 165 -1.98 -8.79 10.33
CA LEU A 165 -1.48 -10.14 10.65
C LEU A 165 -0.41 -10.63 9.66
N PHE A 166 -0.16 -9.88 8.58
CA PHE A 166 0.87 -10.16 7.60
C PHE A 166 2.03 -9.18 7.79
N THR A 167 3.15 -9.69 8.29
CA THR A 167 4.37 -8.89 8.46
C THR A 167 5.27 -9.06 7.25
N ILE A 168 5.60 -7.96 6.59
CA ILE A 168 6.47 -7.96 5.41
C ILE A 168 7.74 -7.19 5.72
N SER A 169 8.88 -7.84 5.54
CA SER A 169 10.20 -7.29 5.76
C SER A 169 11.12 -7.47 4.56
N SER A 170 12.06 -6.57 4.41
CA SER A 170 13.15 -6.65 3.44
C SER A 170 14.31 -5.77 3.89
N PRO A 171 15.57 -6.20 3.79
CA PRO A 171 16.70 -5.29 3.86
C PRO A 171 16.66 -4.28 2.71
N VAL A 172 17.56 -3.31 2.70
CA VAL A 172 17.72 -2.40 1.55
C VAL A 172 18.16 -3.22 0.33
N ASN A 173 17.27 -3.37 -0.63
CA ASN A 173 17.47 -4.11 -1.87
C ASN A 173 16.47 -3.61 -2.94
N ILE A 174 16.31 -4.33 -4.04
CA ILE A 174 15.40 -3.94 -5.15
C ILE A 174 13.93 -3.84 -4.71
N LEU A 175 13.51 -4.59 -3.67
CA LEU A 175 12.15 -4.60 -3.10
C LEU A 175 11.96 -3.66 -1.90
N ASN A 176 13.04 -3.01 -1.46
CA ASN A 176 13.05 -2.00 -0.39
C ASN A 176 14.05 -0.91 -0.74
N ALA A 177 13.88 -0.29 -1.88
CA ALA A 177 14.78 0.74 -2.34
C ALA A 177 14.49 2.07 -1.64
N GLU A 178 15.53 2.65 -1.06
CA GLU A 178 15.52 3.97 -0.44
C GLU A 178 15.94 5.04 -1.43
N ARG A 179 15.55 6.28 -1.18
CA ARG A 179 16.00 7.42 -2.01
C ARG A 179 17.52 7.57 -1.95
N PRO A 180 18.17 7.91 -3.07
CA PRO A 180 17.63 8.43 -4.34
C PRO A 180 17.39 7.35 -5.42
N ALA A 181 17.14 6.10 -5.09
CA ALA A 181 16.96 5.04 -6.07
C ALA A 181 15.83 5.35 -7.08
N PRO A 182 16.01 5.05 -8.38
CA PRO A 182 14.99 5.29 -9.39
C PRO A 182 13.86 4.24 -9.30
N VAL A 183 12.58 4.69 -9.40
CA VAL A 183 11.38 3.86 -9.22
C VAL A 183 10.32 4.07 -10.32
N SER A 184 10.71 4.31 -11.56
CA SER A 184 9.79 4.66 -12.66
C SER A 184 8.78 3.57 -13.02
N VAL A 185 9.26 2.34 -13.23
CA VAL A 185 8.46 1.19 -13.70
C VAL A 185 8.42 0.07 -12.65
N ARG A 186 8.15 0.44 -11.44
CA ARG A 186 8.12 -0.45 -10.26
C ARG A 186 7.21 -1.67 -10.40
N HIS A 187 6.20 -1.61 -11.27
CA HIS A 187 5.29 -2.73 -11.52
C HIS A 187 5.98 -3.94 -12.18
N VAL A 188 7.12 -3.75 -12.83
CA VAL A 188 7.89 -4.84 -13.47
C VAL A 188 8.41 -5.85 -12.43
N ILE A 189 8.80 -5.35 -11.27
CA ILE A 189 9.36 -6.17 -10.18
C ILE A 189 8.33 -6.40 -9.05
N GLY A 190 7.41 -5.45 -8.87
CA GLY A 190 6.53 -5.43 -7.71
C GLY A 190 5.28 -6.32 -7.85
N HIS A 191 4.94 -6.78 -9.05
CA HIS A 191 3.81 -7.69 -9.29
C HIS A 191 4.28 -9.14 -9.30
#